data_bb0ab64302fd0090493e9ce4e82e3892
#
_entry.id   bb0ab64302fd0090493e9ce4e82e3892
#
_cell.length_a   1.000
_cell.length_b   1.000
_cell.length_c   1.000
_cell.angle_alpha   90.00
_cell.angle_beta   90.00
_cell.angle_gamma   90.00
#
_symmetry.space_group_name_H-M   'P 1'
#
loop_
_entity.id
_entity.type
_entity.pdbx_description
1 polymer ?
#
loop_
_entity_poly.entity_id
_entity_poly.type
_entity_poly.pdbx_seq_one_letter_code
_entity_poly.pdbx_strand_id
1 'polypeptide(L)'
;LTNRTSGPTNEDILWQIQCNIITDLAKKGPCVIVGRCADFILKDDPDVLKVFVHADMAFRSKRIVEVYGERAESPEQRLKDKRRGTYYRFYTGRKWGQMRAYDLALDSGVLGIEKCVELICTIFE
;
A
#
# COMPACT_ATOMS: atom_id res chain seq x y z
N LEU A 1 24.55 6.94 5.75
CA LEU A 1 24.31 8.38 5.57
C LEU A 1 25.27 8.88 4.51
N THR A 2 24.79 8.96 3.29
CA THR A 2 25.53 9.58 2.20
C THR A 2 25.46 11.10 2.36
N ASN A 3 26.60 11.74 2.50
CA ASN A 3 26.71 13.17 2.38
C ASN A 3 26.34 13.54 0.94
N ARG A 4 25.15 14.07 0.75
CA ARG A 4 24.71 14.57 -0.54
C ARG A 4 25.28 15.96 -0.75
N THR A 5 26.38 16.04 -1.48
CA THR A 5 27.01 17.30 -1.82
C THR A 5 26.39 17.99 -3.03
N SER A 6 25.53 17.27 -3.77
CA SER A 6 25.00 17.70 -5.08
C SER A 6 23.49 17.97 -5.11
N GLY A 7 22.84 18.10 -3.94
CA GLY A 7 21.40 18.34 -3.87
C GLY A 7 20.54 17.10 -4.10
N PRO A 8 19.21 17.25 -4.27
CA PRO A 8 18.29 16.13 -4.36
C PRO A 8 18.50 15.29 -5.61
N THR A 9 18.39 13.95 -5.45
CA THR A 9 18.40 13.01 -6.57
C THR A 9 17.07 13.02 -7.32
N ASN A 10 17.02 12.36 -8.48
CA ASN A 10 15.77 12.17 -9.21
C ASN A 10 14.74 11.38 -8.38
N GLU A 11 15.18 10.40 -7.61
CA GLU A 11 14.31 9.67 -6.69
C GLU A 11 13.70 10.56 -5.62
N ASP A 12 14.48 11.48 -5.06
CA ASP A 12 13.97 12.45 -4.06
C ASP A 12 12.91 13.37 -4.67
N ILE A 13 13.12 13.83 -5.89
CA ILE A 13 12.18 14.68 -6.62
C ILE A 13 10.88 13.92 -6.90
N LEU A 14 10.98 12.68 -7.39
CA LEU A 14 9.82 11.83 -7.66
C LEU A 14 9.04 11.54 -6.37
N TRP A 15 9.73 11.26 -5.28
CA TRP A 15 9.09 11.06 -3.98
C TRP A 15 8.32 12.30 -3.53
N GLN A 16 8.91 13.47 -3.65
CA GLN A 16 8.25 14.73 -3.27
C GLN A 16 7.03 15.01 -4.13
N ILE A 17 7.10 14.75 -5.42
CA ILE A 17 5.95 14.88 -6.34
C ILE A 17 4.84 13.91 -5.92
N GLN A 18 5.19 12.66 -5.61
CA GLN A 18 4.22 11.66 -5.13
C GLN A 18 3.54 12.10 -3.84
N CYS A 19 4.30 12.60 -2.88
CA CYS A 19 3.74 13.14 -1.62
C CYS A 19 2.76 14.27 -1.87
N ASN A 20 3.11 15.19 -2.77
CA ASN A 20 2.26 16.33 -3.11
C ASN A 20 0.96 15.87 -3.77
N ILE A 21 1.04 14.95 -4.73
CA ILE A 21 -0.15 14.42 -5.42
C ILE A 21 -1.07 13.72 -4.43
N ILE A 22 -0.55 12.85 -3.58
CA ILE A 22 -1.35 12.11 -2.60
C ILE A 22 -2.01 13.05 -1.59
N THR A 23 -1.26 14.02 -1.09
CA THR A 23 -1.79 15.02 -0.16
C THR A 23 -2.90 15.85 -0.80
N ASP A 24 -2.71 16.28 -2.04
CA ASP A 24 -3.72 17.05 -2.77
C ASP A 24 -4.98 16.25 -3.06
N LEU A 25 -4.85 14.98 -3.45
CA LEU A 25 -5.99 14.09 -3.67
C LEU A 25 -6.81 13.90 -2.39
N ALA A 26 -6.15 13.70 -1.27
CA ALA A 26 -6.82 13.55 0.02
C ALA A 26 -7.61 14.80 0.43
N LYS A 27 -7.14 15.99 0.05
CA LYS A 27 -7.81 17.28 0.34
C LYS A 27 -8.99 17.57 -0.57
N LYS A 28 -8.99 17.04 -1.79
CA LYS A 28 -10.01 17.33 -2.80
C LYS A 28 -11.37 16.70 -2.51
N GLY A 29 -11.41 15.64 -1.73
CA GLY A 29 -12.65 14.96 -1.38
C GLY A 29 -12.47 13.45 -1.19
N PRO A 30 -13.56 12.72 -1.02
CA PRO A 30 -13.51 11.27 -0.81
C PRO A 30 -12.80 10.55 -1.96
N CYS A 31 -11.83 9.72 -1.61
CA CYS A 31 -11.07 8.94 -2.59
C CYS A 31 -10.50 7.67 -1.96
N VAL A 32 -10.10 6.73 -2.81
CA VAL A 32 -9.38 5.53 -2.42
C VAL A 32 -8.00 5.57 -3.08
N ILE A 33 -6.96 5.47 -2.26
CA ILE A 33 -5.58 5.49 -2.74
C ILE A 33 -4.96 4.14 -2.43
N VAL A 34 -4.41 3.50 -3.46
CA VAL A 34 -3.84 2.15 -3.36
C VAL A 34 -2.33 2.21 -3.39
N GLY A 35 -1.70 1.71 -2.32
CA GLY A 35 -0.24 1.62 -2.23
C GLY A 35 0.48 2.96 -2.16
N ARG A 36 1.68 3.02 -2.75
CA ARG A 36 2.52 4.23 -2.87
C ARG A 36 2.86 4.91 -1.54
N CYS A 37 2.95 4.14 -0.46
CA CYS A 37 3.21 4.66 0.87
C CYS A 37 2.19 5.71 1.35
N ALA A 38 0.98 5.70 0.80
CA ALA A 38 -0.05 6.67 1.15
C ALA A 38 -0.42 6.61 2.63
N ASP A 39 -0.41 5.43 3.24
CA ASP A 39 -0.62 5.23 4.67
C ASP A 39 0.38 6.02 5.52
N PHE A 40 1.63 6.09 5.09
CA PHE A 40 2.68 6.87 5.75
C PHE A 40 2.56 8.37 5.44
N ILE A 41 2.34 8.72 4.17
CA ILE A 41 2.22 10.12 3.73
C ILE A 41 1.07 10.81 4.45
N LEU A 42 -0.04 10.09 4.64
CA LEU A 42 -1.26 10.59 5.29
C LEU A 42 -1.41 10.12 6.75
N LYS A 43 -0.33 9.71 7.39
CA LYS A 43 -0.37 9.10 8.73
C LYS A 43 -1.01 9.96 9.82
N ASP A 44 -0.90 11.27 9.68
CA ASP A 44 -1.40 12.24 10.67
C ASP A 44 -2.76 12.83 10.31
N ASP A 45 -3.36 12.42 9.19
CA ASP A 45 -4.67 12.88 8.78
C ASP A 45 -5.76 12.02 9.46
N PRO A 46 -6.59 12.63 10.36
CA PRO A 46 -7.60 11.88 11.11
C PRO A 46 -8.77 11.39 10.25
N ASP A 47 -8.93 11.94 9.05
CA ASP A 47 -10.02 11.57 8.14
C ASP A 47 -9.62 10.44 7.17
N VAL A 48 -8.44 9.89 7.33
CA VAL A 48 -7.92 8.80 6.51
C VAL A 48 -8.01 7.46 7.25
N LEU A 49 -8.71 6.51 6.66
CA LEU A 49 -8.70 5.12 7.10
C LEU A 49 -7.57 4.38 6.42
N LYS A 50 -6.65 3.84 7.21
CA LYS A 50 -5.52 3.05 6.72
C LYS A 50 -5.86 1.57 6.80
N VAL A 51 -5.96 0.92 5.63
CA VAL A 51 -6.34 -0.49 5.51
C VAL A 51 -5.20 -1.30 4.91
N PHE A 52 -4.87 -2.41 5.53
CA PHE A 52 -3.95 -3.40 4.98
C PHE A 52 -4.72 -4.65 4.60
N VAL A 53 -4.70 -4.98 3.31
CA VAL A 53 -5.32 -6.20 2.81
C VAL A 53 -4.20 -7.19 2.49
N HIS A 54 -4.31 -8.40 3.05
CA HIS A 54 -3.32 -9.45 2.86
C HIS A 54 -3.99 -10.79 2.57
N ALA A 55 -3.23 -11.72 2.05
CA ALA A 55 -3.65 -13.09 1.82
C ALA A 55 -2.42 -13.96 1.61
N ASP A 56 -2.57 -15.27 1.77
CA ASP A 56 -1.49 -16.19 1.49
C ASP A 56 -1.12 -16.19 -0.02
N MET A 57 0.04 -16.74 -0.32
CA MET A 57 0.58 -16.73 -1.69
C MET A 57 -0.31 -17.55 -2.64
N ALA A 58 -0.86 -18.65 -2.19
CA ALA A 58 -1.70 -19.52 -3.02
C ALA A 58 -2.97 -18.79 -3.47
N PHE A 59 -3.64 -18.12 -2.54
CA PHE A 59 -4.84 -17.32 -2.86
C PHE A 59 -4.52 -16.19 -3.84
N ARG A 60 -3.45 -15.46 -3.60
CA ARG A 60 -3.06 -14.33 -4.45
C ARG A 60 -2.67 -14.77 -5.86
N SER A 61 -1.93 -15.87 -5.98
CA SER A 61 -1.53 -16.42 -7.27
C SER A 61 -2.72 -16.88 -8.09
N LYS A 62 -3.68 -17.56 -7.46
CA LYS A 62 -4.92 -17.99 -8.10
C LYS A 62 -5.74 -16.80 -8.60
N ARG A 63 -5.89 -15.77 -7.78
CA ARG A 63 -6.63 -14.57 -8.13
C ARG A 63 -6.00 -13.82 -9.32
N ILE A 64 -4.67 -13.74 -9.37
CA ILE A 64 -3.96 -13.09 -10.48
C ILE A 64 -4.28 -13.79 -11.80
N VAL A 65 -4.32 -15.12 -11.82
CA VAL A 65 -4.68 -15.88 -13.03
C VAL A 65 -6.15 -15.68 -13.39
N GLU A 66 -7.05 -15.85 -12.42
CA GLU A 66 -8.50 -15.86 -12.68
C GLU A 66 -9.08 -14.47 -12.95
N VAL A 67 -8.60 -13.45 -12.27
CA VAL A 67 -9.18 -12.09 -12.35
C VAL A 67 -8.41 -11.22 -13.33
N TYR A 68 -7.10 -11.29 -13.34
CA TYR A 68 -6.25 -10.41 -14.16
C TYR A 68 -5.69 -11.10 -15.40
N GLY A 69 -5.84 -12.41 -15.54
CA GLY A 69 -5.35 -13.16 -16.68
C GLY A 69 -3.82 -13.23 -16.80
N GLU A 70 -3.10 -12.90 -15.74
CA GLU A 70 -1.64 -12.91 -15.70
C GLU A 70 -1.11 -14.27 -15.29
N ARG A 71 0.14 -14.58 -15.71
CA ARG A 71 0.85 -15.75 -15.18
C ARG A 71 1.20 -15.48 -13.72
N ALA A 72 0.76 -16.36 -12.84
CA ALA A 72 1.07 -16.25 -11.43
C ALA A 72 2.00 -17.37 -11.01
N GLU A 73 3.29 -17.12 -11.09
CA GLU A 73 4.28 -17.99 -10.48
C GLU A 73 4.63 -17.45 -9.10
N SER A 74 4.55 -18.30 -8.08
CA SER A 74 4.81 -17.91 -6.70
C SER A 74 6.15 -17.20 -6.49
N PRO A 75 7.25 -17.59 -7.17
CA PRO A 75 8.51 -16.86 -7.07
C PRO A 75 8.43 -15.40 -7.53
N GLU A 76 7.69 -15.13 -8.61
CA GLU A 76 7.49 -13.75 -9.10
C GLU A 76 6.69 -12.90 -8.11
N GLN A 77 5.66 -13.47 -7.49
CA GLN A 77 4.88 -12.77 -6.48
C GLN A 77 5.70 -12.46 -5.22
N ARG A 78 6.54 -13.38 -4.79
CA ARG A 78 7.48 -13.15 -3.68
C ARG A 78 8.46 -12.01 -3.99
N LEU A 79 8.95 -11.96 -5.23
CA LEU A 79 9.85 -10.90 -5.67
C LEU A 79 9.14 -9.54 -5.70
N LYS A 80 7.89 -9.48 -6.17
CA LYS A 80 7.06 -8.26 -6.13
C LYS A 80 6.84 -7.79 -4.70
N ASP A 81 6.51 -8.70 -3.79
CA ASP A 81 6.33 -8.38 -2.38
C ASP A 81 7.61 -7.85 -1.74
N LYS A 82 8.75 -8.47 -2.05
CA LYS A 82 10.05 -8.00 -1.58
C LYS A 82 10.35 -6.59 -2.07
N ARG A 83 10.05 -6.28 -3.32
CA ARG A 83 10.23 -4.94 -3.90
C ARG A 83 9.35 -3.90 -3.20
N ARG A 84 8.07 -4.25 -2.95
CA ARG A 84 7.14 -3.37 -2.21
C ARG A 84 7.66 -3.09 -0.80
N GLY A 85 8.10 -4.12 -0.10
CA GLY A 85 8.66 -3.99 1.25
C GLY A 85 9.93 -3.15 1.29
N THR A 86 10.83 -3.33 0.32
CA THR A 86 12.07 -2.56 0.19
C THR A 86 11.77 -1.08 -0.10
N TYR A 87 10.87 -0.81 -1.03
CA TYR A 87 10.44 0.54 -1.37
C TYR A 87 9.82 1.25 -0.15
N TYR A 88 8.90 0.59 0.52
CA TYR A 88 8.23 1.12 1.70
C TYR A 88 9.23 1.47 2.80
N ARG A 89 10.13 0.54 3.12
CA ARG A 89 11.15 0.76 4.15
C ARG A 89 12.11 1.90 3.80
N PHE A 90 12.50 1.99 2.54
CA PHE A 90 13.42 3.04 2.09
C PHE A 90 12.84 4.44 2.33
N TYR A 91 11.58 4.65 1.96
CA TYR A 91 10.97 5.97 2.05
C TYR A 91 10.33 6.28 3.40
N THR A 92 9.88 5.28 4.13
CA THR A 92 9.16 5.49 5.40
C THR A 92 10.02 5.20 6.64
N GLY A 93 11.08 4.44 6.50
CA GLY A 93 11.86 3.93 7.63
C GLY A 93 11.16 2.82 8.40
N ARG A 94 9.97 2.40 7.99
CA ARG A 94 9.16 1.39 8.65
C ARG A 94 9.20 0.07 7.89
N LYS A 95 9.03 -1.03 8.62
CA LYS A 95 8.82 -2.34 8.00
C LYS A 95 7.41 -2.41 7.42
N TRP A 96 7.30 -2.82 6.15
CA TRP A 96 6.00 -2.99 5.49
C TRP A 96 5.18 -4.11 6.13
N GLY A 97 3.87 -3.89 6.30
CA GLY A 97 2.96 -4.87 6.85
C GLY A 97 2.90 -4.93 8.37
N GLN A 98 3.47 -3.96 9.07
CA GLN A 98 3.30 -3.87 10.53
C GLN A 98 1.88 -3.41 10.87
N MET A 99 1.18 -4.19 11.65
CA MET A 99 -0.22 -3.93 12.00
C MET A 99 -0.45 -2.57 12.65
N ARG A 100 0.52 -2.06 13.39
CA ARG A 100 0.44 -0.75 14.07
C ARG A 100 0.28 0.43 13.12
N ALA A 101 0.70 0.27 11.86
CA ALA A 101 0.60 1.33 10.86
C ALA A 101 -0.80 1.46 10.25
N TYR A 102 -1.70 0.52 10.55
CA TYR A 102 -3.01 0.43 9.93
C TYR A 102 -4.14 0.46 10.96
N ASP A 103 -5.28 1.01 10.55
CA ASP A 103 -6.49 1.02 11.37
C ASP A 103 -7.27 -0.29 11.23
N LEU A 104 -7.10 -0.96 10.10
CA LEU A 104 -7.80 -2.21 9.77
C LEU A 104 -6.87 -3.11 8.95
N ALA A 105 -6.76 -4.38 9.35
CA ALA A 105 -6.02 -5.38 8.59
C ALA A 105 -6.95 -6.56 8.31
N LEU A 106 -7.07 -6.94 7.02
CA LEU A 106 -8.03 -7.95 6.57
C LEU A 106 -7.33 -9.03 5.76
N ASP A 107 -7.56 -10.28 6.13
CA ASP A 107 -7.13 -11.42 5.34
C ASP A 107 -8.20 -11.75 4.30
N SER A 108 -7.99 -11.30 3.07
CA SER A 108 -8.94 -11.50 1.97
C SER A 108 -9.02 -12.96 1.50
N GLY A 109 -7.99 -13.76 1.78
CA GLY A 109 -8.02 -15.19 1.49
C GLY A 109 -8.95 -15.98 2.43
N VAL A 110 -9.06 -15.53 3.67
CA VAL A 110 -9.93 -16.13 4.68
C VAL A 110 -11.35 -15.59 4.58
N LEU A 111 -11.49 -14.27 4.50
CA LEU A 111 -12.80 -13.59 4.55
C LEU A 111 -13.49 -13.55 3.19
N GLY A 112 -12.73 -13.56 2.11
CA GLY A 112 -13.22 -13.27 0.77
C GLY A 112 -13.27 -11.77 0.49
N ILE A 113 -13.17 -11.41 -0.78
CA ILE A 113 -13.11 -10.01 -1.23
C ILE A 113 -14.39 -9.25 -0.86
N GLU A 114 -15.56 -9.86 -1.10
CA GLU A 114 -16.85 -9.22 -0.84
C GLU A 114 -17.03 -8.88 0.64
N LYS A 115 -16.64 -9.79 1.53
CA LYS A 115 -16.72 -9.54 2.98
C LYS A 115 -15.77 -8.42 3.40
N CYS A 116 -14.58 -8.37 2.81
CA CYS A 116 -13.64 -7.26 3.07
C CYS A 116 -14.24 -5.92 2.66
N VAL A 117 -14.88 -5.85 1.49
CA VAL A 117 -15.57 -4.64 1.02
C VAL A 117 -16.67 -4.22 1.99
N GLU A 118 -17.52 -5.16 2.41
CA GLU A 118 -18.59 -4.88 3.39
C GLU A 118 -18.04 -4.31 4.69
N LEU A 119 -16.96 -4.90 5.23
CA LEU A 119 -16.35 -4.47 6.48
C LEU A 119 -15.78 -3.05 6.38
N ILE A 120 -15.12 -2.73 5.27
CA ILE A 120 -14.59 -1.39 5.03
C ILE A 120 -15.73 -0.38 4.93
N CYS A 121 -16.78 -0.70 4.16
CA CYS A 121 -17.92 0.18 3.98
C CYS A 121 -18.66 0.46 5.29
N THR A 122 -18.75 -0.51 6.17
CA THR A 122 -19.39 -0.36 7.50
C THR A 122 -18.78 0.77 8.32
N ILE A 123 -17.48 1.02 8.17
CA ILE A 123 -16.79 2.06 8.94
C ILE A 123 -17.23 3.47 8.51
N PHE A 124 -17.69 3.62 7.27
CA PHE A 124 -18.12 4.91 6.71
C PHE A 124 -19.64 5.15 6.79
N GLU A 125 -20.35 4.22 7.35
CA GLU A 125 -21.81 4.36 7.54
C GLU A 125 -22.18 5.29 8.70
#